data_7ddf2c243f7ff7dd9c6d4e789433f679
#
_entry.id   7ddf2c243f7ff7dd9c6d4e789433f679
#
_cell.length_a   1.000
_cell.length_b   1.000
_cell.length_c   1.000
_cell.angle_alpha   90.00
_cell.angle_beta   90.00
_cell.angle_gamma   90.00
#
_symmetry.space_group_name_H-M   'P 1'
#
loop_
_entity.id
_entity.type
_entity.pdbx_description
1 polymer ?
#
loop_
_entity_poly.entity_id
_entity_poly.type
_entity_poly.pdbx_seq_one_letter_code
_entity_poly.pdbx_strand_id
1 'polypeptide(L)'
;LKLCTPKPARAQSPKPLSAILKTEYIQKKKMNSLLLLTVLLLLFVTSCKTPSDKTDLLRNKIEQILSDKNAVVGVSIIGNNGKDTLSLNGDKRFPMQSVFKFHIALAVLSEIDKGNLSLGQKIEISKDELLPEDFWSPLRDENPNGGTFTIERLIQYSVSHSDNTACDVLIRLIGTPKTVEEYIKKSGINDIQITFNEEQMQAKWDNMFQNWTTPKAASQTLKLSYENKSHLLSKSSYDFFWNTNKETTTGKNRIRGQLPEGTIVAHKTGWSGTNKETGITAAVNNIGIVFLPNGEYFILSVFVSESKEDFDTNEKIIADIAKATYDFYTTEKGV
;
A
#
# COMPACT_ATOMS: atom_id res chain seq x y z
N LEU A 1 76.36 -65.92 -7.66
CA LEU A 1 74.95 -66.19 -7.32
C LEU A 1 74.84 -66.32 -5.81
N LYS A 2 74.23 -65.32 -5.10
CA LYS A 2 73.84 -65.41 -3.69
C LYS A 2 72.31 -65.41 -3.64
N LEU A 3 71.78 -66.56 -3.20
CA LEU A 3 70.36 -66.74 -2.94
C LEU A 3 69.97 -66.00 -1.68
N CYS A 4 69.03 -65.09 -1.81
CA CYS A 4 68.34 -64.42 -0.64
C CYS A 4 67.17 -65.31 -0.20
N THR A 5 67.20 -65.84 1.00
CA THR A 5 66.06 -66.50 1.63
C THR A 5 65.14 -65.51 2.30
N PRO A 6 63.82 -65.67 2.19
CA PRO A 6 62.89 -64.74 2.81
C PRO A 6 62.78 -65.03 4.32
N LYS A 7 62.73 -63.94 5.14
CA LYS A 7 62.49 -64.02 6.62
C LYS A 7 61.04 -64.45 6.87
N PRO A 8 60.80 -65.26 7.91
CA PRO A 8 59.44 -65.70 8.26
C PRO A 8 58.63 -64.54 8.87
N ALA A 9 57.38 -64.44 8.43
CA ALA A 9 56.41 -63.48 8.99
C ALA A 9 56.12 -63.80 10.44
N ARG A 10 56.24 -62.78 11.27
CA ARG A 10 55.94 -62.85 12.71
C ARG A 10 54.41 -63.01 12.92
N ALA A 11 53.94 -64.13 13.41
CA ALA A 11 52.56 -64.34 13.75
C ALA A 11 52.16 -63.42 14.92
N GLN A 12 51.14 -62.60 14.66
CA GLN A 12 50.56 -61.77 15.73
C GLN A 12 49.71 -62.62 16.66
N SER A 13 49.95 -62.55 17.97
CA SER A 13 49.16 -63.22 18.97
C SER A 13 47.70 -62.74 18.97
N PRO A 14 46.68 -63.61 19.16
CA PRO A 14 45.29 -63.20 19.20
C PRO A 14 45.03 -62.25 20.38
N LYS A 15 44.32 -61.16 20.10
CA LYS A 15 43.90 -60.21 21.13
C LYS A 15 42.99 -60.88 22.17
N PRO A 16 43.16 -60.60 23.47
CA PRO A 16 42.34 -61.21 24.50
C PRO A 16 40.86 -60.82 24.35
N LEU A 17 39.98 -61.79 24.58
CA LEU A 17 38.51 -61.66 24.39
C LEU A 17 37.91 -60.41 25.11
N SER A 18 38.52 -60.04 26.27
CA SER A 18 38.15 -58.86 27.04
C SER A 18 38.39 -57.52 26.28
N ALA A 19 39.40 -57.50 25.39
CA ALA A 19 39.72 -56.31 24.61
C ALA A 19 38.73 -56.15 23.41
N ILE A 20 38.27 -57.28 22.84
CA ILE A 20 37.29 -57.28 21.75
C ILE A 20 35.92 -56.82 22.26
N LEU A 21 35.46 -57.32 23.39
CA LEU A 21 34.21 -56.93 24.04
C LEU A 21 34.19 -55.46 24.49
N LYS A 22 35.32 -54.96 24.92
CA LYS A 22 35.46 -53.55 25.31
C LYS A 22 35.38 -52.60 24.08
N THR A 23 35.91 -53.03 22.95
CA THR A 23 35.86 -52.28 21.69
C THR A 23 34.46 -52.24 21.10
N GLU A 24 33.74 -53.37 21.12
CA GLU A 24 32.35 -53.44 20.67
C GLU A 24 31.39 -52.62 21.54
N TYR A 25 31.60 -52.63 22.87
CA TYR A 25 30.81 -51.84 23.79
C TYR A 25 31.02 -50.33 23.55
N ILE A 26 32.26 -49.89 23.30
CA ILE A 26 32.58 -48.47 23.02
C ILE A 26 32.03 -48.07 21.68
N GLN A 27 32.10 -48.93 20.64
CA GLN A 27 31.50 -48.63 19.32
C GLN A 27 29.96 -48.51 19.41
N LYS A 28 29.31 -49.43 20.14
CA LYS A 28 27.86 -49.41 20.33
C LYS A 28 27.39 -48.14 21.08
N LYS A 29 28.16 -47.72 22.10
CA LYS A 29 27.90 -46.47 22.84
C LYS A 29 28.08 -45.22 21.99
N LYS A 30 29.11 -45.16 21.14
CA LYS A 30 29.33 -44.05 20.17
C LYS A 30 28.22 -44.01 19.10
N MET A 31 27.81 -45.18 18.60
CA MET A 31 26.74 -45.28 17.61
C MET A 31 25.38 -44.84 18.16
N ASN A 32 25.04 -45.23 19.40
CA ASN A 32 23.82 -44.79 20.08
C ASN A 32 23.83 -43.27 20.39
N SER A 33 25.01 -42.75 20.76
CA SER A 33 25.20 -41.30 21.00
C SER A 33 25.07 -40.50 19.70
N LEU A 34 25.60 -41.00 18.57
CA LEU A 34 25.46 -40.35 17.26
C LEU A 34 24.00 -40.43 16.74
N LEU A 35 23.29 -41.54 16.97
CA LEU A 35 21.89 -41.67 16.63
C LEU A 35 20.99 -40.76 17.46
N LEU A 36 21.29 -40.58 18.77
CA LEU A 36 20.59 -39.64 19.63
C LEU A 36 20.82 -38.19 19.19
N LEU A 37 22.08 -37.82 18.77
CA LEU A 37 22.42 -36.50 18.28
C LEU A 37 21.71 -36.19 16.94
N THR A 38 21.60 -37.17 16.03
CA THR A 38 20.88 -36.99 14.76
C THR A 38 19.37 -36.91 14.95
N VAL A 39 18.78 -37.64 15.90
CA VAL A 39 17.36 -37.50 16.25
C VAL A 39 17.08 -36.15 16.92
N LEU A 40 17.97 -35.67 17.80
CA LEU A 40 17.86 -34.34 18.40
C LEU A 40 17.99 -33.21 17.35
N LEU A 41 18.88 -33.36 16.34
CA LEU A 41 19.03 -32.39 15.24
C LEU A 41 17.79 -32.38 14.32
N LEU A 42 17.13 -33.54 14.12
CA LEU A 42 15.91 -33.64 13.34
C LEU A 42 14.68 -33.06 14.05
N LEU A 43 14.67 -32.99 15.39
CA LEU A 43 13.60 -32.36 16.18
C LEU A 43 13.72 -30.81 16.23
N PHE A 44 14.88 -30.23 15.89
CA PHE A 44 15.07 -28.78 15.78
C PHE A 44 14.72 -28.21 14.40
N VAL A 45 14.31 -29.04 13.44
CA VAL A 45 13.65 -28.57 12.21
C VAL A 45 12.14 -28.38 12.47
N THR A 46 11.77 -27.93 13.68
CA THR A 46 10.47 -27.34 13.89
C THR A 46 10.46 -26.01 13.14
N SER A 47 9.83 -26.07 11.98
CA SER A 47 9.27 -25.01 11.17
C SER A 47 9.26 -23.65 11.90
N CYS A 48 10.35 -22.90 11.82
CA CYS A 48 10.26 -21.46 11.83
C CYS A 48 9.49 -21.13 10.54
N LYS A 49 8.17 -20.97 10.64
CA LYS A 49 7.41 -20.30 9.58
C LYS A 49 8.11 -18.96 9.35
N THR A 50 8.74 -18.84 8.21
CA THR A 50 9.36 -17.57 7.79
C THR A 50 8.26 -16.50 7.71
N PRO A 51 8.56 -15.22 7.93
CA PRO A 51 7.58 -14.15 7.76
C PRO A 51 6.86 -14.19 6.40
N SER A 52 7.47 -14.80 5.36
CA SER A 52 6.85 -15.01 4.04
C SER A 52 5.62 -15.90 4.11
N ASP A 53 5.62 -16.97 4.92
CA ASP A 53 4.48 -17.92 5.02
C ASP A 53 3.19 -17.26 5.54
N LYS A 54 3.31 -16.19 6.35
CA LYS A 54 2.13 -15.51 6.91
C LYS A 54 1.45 -14.62 5.89
N THR A 55 2.22 -13.77 5.21
CA THR A 55 1.67 -12.89 4.16
C THR A 55 1.21 -13.67 2.93
N ASP A 56 1.70 -14.89 2.72
CA ASP A 56 1.26 -15.75 1.63
C ASP A 56 -0.20 -16.20 1.78
N LEU A 57 -0.70 -16.40 3.01
CA LEU A 57 -2.12 -16.67 3.24
C LEU A 57 -3.00 -15.48 2.81
N LEU A 58 -2.60 -14.26 3.15
CA LEU A 58 -3.31 -13.07 2.72
C LEU A 58 -3.21 -12.88 1.20
N ARG A 59 -2.05 -13.14 0.61
CA ARG A 59 -1.87 -13.12 -0.85
C ARG A 59 -2.83 -14.07 -1.55
N ASN A 60 -2.86 -15.34 -1.15
CA ASN A 60 -3.75 -16.36 -1.72
C ASN A 60 -5.22 -15.95 -1.59
N LYS A 61 -5.60 -15.33 -0.45
CA LYS A 61 -6.96 -14.83 -0.26
C LYS A 61 -7.30 -13.69 -1.23
N ILE A 62 -6.37 -12.76 -1.44
CA ILE A 62 -6.54 -11.65 -2.41
C ILE A 62 -6.62 -12.22 -3.83
N GLU A 63 -5.74 -13.14 -4.21
CA GLU A 63 -5.77 -13.79 -5.52
C GLU A 63 -7.09 -14.55 -5.77
N GLN A 64 -7.65 -15.20 -4.73
CA GLN A 64 -8.97 -15.82 -4.80
C GLN A 64 -10.09 -14.79 -5.04
N ILE A 65 -10.07 -13.63 -4.38
CA ILE A 65 -11.03 -12.54 -4.59
C ILE A 65 -11.00 -12.06 -6.05
N LEU A 66 -9.84 -12.09 -6.68
CA LEU A 66 -9.62 -11.56 -8.03
C LEU A 66 -9.77 -12.62 -9.14
N SER A 67 -9.89 -13.90 -8.81
CA SER A 67 -9.76 -15.01 -9.77
C SER A 67 -10.80 -15.02 -10.89
N ASP A 68 -11.97 -14.46 -10.66
CA ASP A 68 -13.09 -14.40 -11.60
C ASP A 68 -13.37 -12.97 -12.10
N LYS A 69 -12.53 -11.98 -11.76
CA LYS A 69 -12.77 -10.58 -12.10
C LYS A 69 -12.16 -10.18 -13.43
N ASN A 70 -12.94 -9.54 -14.27
CA ASN A 70 -12.50 -9.00 -15.55
C ASN A 70 -11.95 -7.58 -15.37
N ALA A 71 -10.88 -7.47 -14.62
CA ALA A 71 -10.22 -6.21 -14.27
C ALA A 71 -8.72 -6.43 -14.03
N VAL A 72 -7.95 -5.38 -14.21
CA VAL A 72 -6.55 -5.34 -13.77
C VAL A 72 -6.49 -4.69 -12.40
N VAL A 73 -6.07 -5.44 -11.39
CA VAL A 73 -6.04 -4.95 -10.01
C VAL A 73 -4.61 -4.86 -9.51
N GLY A 74 -4.26 -3.70 -8.96
CA GLY A 74 -3.01 -3.43 -8.27
C GLY A 74 -3.25 -3.25 -6.77
N VAL A 75 -2.48 -3.95 -5.94
CA VAL A 75 -2.59 -3.91 -4.48
C VAL A 75 -1.23 -3.67 -3.87
N SER A 76 -1.18 -2.84 -2.84
CA SER A 76 -0.03 -2.74 -1.95
C SER A 76 -0.51 -2.59 -0.50
N ILE A 77 0.02 -3.42 0.37
CA ILE A 77 -0.27 -3.46 1.80
C ILE A 77 1.04 -3.28 2.56
N ILE A 78 1.02 -2.43 3.58
CA ILE A 78 2.12 -2.27 4.54
C ILE A 78 1.50 -2.34 5.94
N GLY A 79 1.86 -3.34 6.72
CA GLY A 79 1.35 -3.53 8.08
C GLY A 79 2.44 -3.82 9.09
N ASN A 80 2.06 -4.10 10.33
CA ASN A 80 2.96 -4.47 11.41
C ASN A 80 4.15 -3.50 11.52
N ASN A 81 3.86 -2.18 11.53
CA ASN A 81 4.88 -1.12 11.59
C ASN A 81 5.91 -1.22 10.45
N GLY A 82 5.47 -1.60 9.24
CA GLY A 82 6.30 -1.70 8.05
C GLY A 82 7.10 -3.01 7.90
N LYS A 83 6.92 -3.98 8.81
CA LYS A 83 7.59 -5.28 8.76
C LYS A 83 6.93 -6.25 7.77
N ASP A 84 5.61 -6.13 7.62
CA ASP A 84 4.83 -6.94 6.69
C ASP A 84 4.54 -6.12 5.45
N THR A 85 5.00 -6.59 4.29
CA THR A 85 4.73 -5.96 3.01
C THR A 85 4.20 -7.01 2.03
N LEU A 86 3.08 -6.69 1.38
CA LEU A 86 2.50 -7.50 0.33
C LEU A 86 2.15 -6.62 -0.85
N SER A 87 2.43 -7.07 -2.06
CA SER A 87 1.94 -6.37 -3.25
C SER A 87 1.58 -7.34 -4.37
N LEU A 88 0.51 -7.00 -5.10
CA LEU A 88 0.08 -7.64 -6.33
C LEU A 88 0.04 -6.56 -7.41
N ASN A 89 0.70 -6.79 -8.56
CA ASN A 89 0.91 -5.76 -9.58
C ASN A 89 1.47 -4.44 -9.01
N GLY A 90 2.27 -4.54 -7.93
CA GLY A 90 2.70 -3.40 -7.11
C GLY A 90 3.56 -2.37 -7.84
N ASP A 91 4.20 -2.74 -8.94
CA ASP A 91 5.07 -1.90 -9.76
C ASP A 91 4.40 -1.52 -11.11
N LYS A 92 3.16 -2.02 -11.38
CA LYS A 92 2.39 -1.61 -12.57
C LYS A 92 1.86 -0.19 -12.36
N ARG A 93 1.85 0.62 -13.44
CA ARG A 93 1.28 1.96 -13.43
C ARG A 93 -0.24 1.88 -13.53
N PHE A 94 -0.91 2.67 -12.70
CA PHE A 94 -2.37 2.79 -12.67
C PHE A 94 -2.78 4.25 -12.74
N PRO A 95 -3.84 4.61 -13.49
CA PRO A 95 -4.37 5.97 -13.52
C PRO A 95 -4.89 6.33 -12.13
N MET A 96 -4.43 7.46 -11.59
CA MET A 96 -4.76 7.88 -10.22
C MET A 96 -6.18 8.38 -10.06
N GLN A 97 -6.69 9.08 -11.08
CA GLN A 97 -7.88 9.90 -10.90
C GLN A 97 -7.77 10.76 -9.64
N SER A 98 -8.83 11.06 -8.96
CA SER A 98 -8.81 11.93 -7.77
C SER A 98 -7.89 11.47 -6.62
N VAL A 99 -7.22 10.31 -6.69
CA VAL A 99 -6.16 9.94 -5.73
C VAL A 99 -5.05 10.99 -5.71
N PHE A 100 -4.77 11.66 -6.85
CA PHE A 100 -3.70 12.67 -6.91
C PHE A 100 -3.99 13.91 -6.02
N LYS A 101 -5.24 14.14 -5.60
CA LYS A 101 -5.61 15.22 -4.67
C LYS A 101 -4.97 15.06 -3.29
N PHE A 102 -4.68 13.83 -2.88
CA PHE A 102 -3.88 13.55 -1.70
C PHE A 102 -2.48 14.19 -1.80
N HIS A 103 -1.85 14.06 -2.95
CA HIS A 103 -0.51 14.61 -3.22
C HIS A 103 -0.52 16.14 -3.33
N ILE A 104 -1.58 16.69 -3.92
CA ILE A 104 -1.77 18.16 -4.02
C ILE A 104 -1.88 18.76 -2.63
N ALA A 105 -2.69 18.19 -1.76
CA ALA A 105 -2.84 18.68 -0.39
C ALA A 105 -1.51 18.66 0.38
N LEU A 106 -0.70 17.61 0.24
CA LEU A 106 0.65 17.55 0.82
C LEU A 106 1.54 18.70 0.29
N ALA A 107 1.53 18.96 -1.02
CA ALA A 107 2.33 20.03 -1.62
C ALA A 107 1.88 21.43 -1.15
N VAL A 108 0.55 21.67 -1.09
CA VAL A 108 -0.01 22.93 -0.60
C VAL A 108 0.36 23.17 0.87
N LEU A 109 0.22 22.13 1.72
CA LEU A 109 0.58 22.23 3.14
C LEU A 109 2.08 22.45 3.35
N SER A 110 2.93 21.90 2.47
CA SER A 110 4.36 22.23 2.47
C SER A 110 4.63 23.70 2.18
N GLU A 111 3.87 24.35 1.29
CA GLU A 111 3.98 25.79 1.05
C GLU A 111 3.46 26.63 2.23
N ILE A 112 2.46 26.13 2.94
CA ILE A 112 1.99 26.74 4.20
C ILE A 112 3.07 26.65 5.29
N ASP A 113 3.70 25.49 5.45
CA ASP A 113 4.77 25.28 6.44
C ASP A 113 6.03 26.12 6.15
N LYS A 114 6.27 26.47 4.88
CA LYS A 114 7.32 27.42 4.47
C LYS A 114 6.93 28.88 4.68
N GLY A 115 5.69 29.19 5.04
CA GLY A 115 5.17 30.57 5.20
C GLY A 115 4.80 31.27 3.88
N ASN A 116 4.79 30.56 2.75
CA ASN A 116 4.40 31.12 1.45
C ASN A 116 2.87 31.25 1.31
N LEU A 117 2.11 30.43 2.02
CA LEU A 117 0.65 30.43 2.09
C LEU A 117 0.20 30.32 3.55
N SER A 118 -1.10 30.49 3.81
CA SER A 118 -1.70 30.18 5.11
C SER A 118 -3.06 29.53 4.97
N LEU A 119 -3.46 28.65 5.91
CA LEU A 119 -4.77 27.99 5.89
C LEU A 119 -5.92 29.00 5.86
N GLY A 120 -5.80 30.12 6.59
CA GLY A 120 -6.81 31.18 6.63
C GLY A 120 -6.79 32.13 5.43
N GLN A 121 -5.83 32.02 4.51
CA GLN A 121 -5.75 32.87 3.33
C GLN A 121 -7.00 32.69 2.46
N LYS A 122 -7.64 33.80 2.13
CA LYS A 122 -8.85 33.86 1.32
C LYS A 122 -8.52 33.88 -0.16
N ILE A 123 -9.17 33.02 -0.91
CA ILE A 123 -9.09 32.91 -2.36
C ILE A 123 -10.46 33.21 -2.93
N GLU A 124 -10.53 34.17 -3.82
CA GLU A 124 -11.74 34.49 -4.60
C GLU A 124 -11.78 33.54 -5.81
N ILE A 125 -12.92 32.90 -6.01
CA ILE A 125 -13.21 32.03 -7.16
C ILE A 125 -14.41 32.66 -7.87
N SER A 126 -14.19 33.18 -9.06
CA SER A 126 -15.26 33.74 -9.88
C SER A 126 -16.13 32.63 -10.47
N LYS A 127 -17.32 32.99 -10.98
CA LYS A 127 -18.20 32.04 -11.67
C LYS A 127 -17.51 31.34 -12.84
N ASP A 128 -16.70 32.07 -13.59
CA ASP A 128 -16.01 31.57 -14.78
C ASP A 128 -14.84 30.59 -14.45
N GLU A 129 -14.42 30.53 -13.19
CA GLU A 129 -13.41 29.60 -12.71
C GLU A 129 -14.01 28.28 -12.15
N LEU A 130 -15.34 28.22 -12.03
CA LEU A 130 -16.03 26.99 -11.65
C LEU A 130 -16.03 26.02 -12.84
N LEU A 131 -15.62 24.77 -12.60
CA LEU A 131 -15.66 23.74 -13.63
C LEU A 131 -17.11 23.46 -14.08
N PRO A 132 -17.34 23.06 -15.36
CA PRO A 132 -18.65 22.74 -15.90
C PRO A 132 -19.44 21.67 -15.12
N GLU A 133 -20.75 21.57 -15.41
CA GLU A 133 -21.68 20.68 -14.65
C GLU A 133 -21.36 19.19 -14.78
N ASP A 134 -20.68 18.77 -15.83
CA ASP A 134 -20.23 17.39 -16.04
C ASP A 134 -19.05 16.99 -15.14
N PHE A 135 -18.41 17.97 -14.48
CA PHE A 135 -17.40 17.71 -13.45
C PHE A 135 -18.04 17.58 -12.07
N TRP A 136 -17.55 16.65 -11.27
CA TRP A 136 -17.92 16.54 -9.86
C TRP A 136 -17.35 17.72 -9.06
N SER A 137 -18.21 18.61 -8.57
CA SER A 137 -17.80 19.79 -7.80
C SER A 137 -18.88 20.24 -6.81
N PRO A 138 -18.96 19.63 -5.61
CA PRO A 138 -19.84 20.11 -4.54
C PRO A 138 -19.64 21.60 -4.22
N LEU A 139 -18.39 22.13 -4.32
CA LEU A 139 -18.11 23.56 -4.14
C LEU A 139 -18.91 24.40 -5.11
N ARG A 140 -18.90 24.05 -6.41
CA ARG A 140 -19.69 24.74 -7.45
C ARG A 140 -21.19 24.62 -7.18
N ASP A 141 -21.66 23.43 -6.85
CA ASP A 141 -23.06 23.13 -6.66
C ASP A 141 -23.64 23.91 -5.48
N GLU A 142 -22.87 24.09 -4.40
CA GLU A 142 -23.21 24.90 -3.24
C GLU A 142 -23.04 26.41 -3.52
N ASN A 143 -22.16 26.81 -4.46
CA ASN A 143 -21.80 28.20 -4.75
C ASN A 143 -21.78 28.49 -6.26
N PRO A 144 -22.94 28.48 -6.96
CA PRO A 144 -23.00 28.51 -8.43
C PRO A 144 -22.56 29.85 -9.05
N ASN A 145 -22.36 30.89 -8.25
CA ASN A 145 -21.84 32.18 -8.68
C ASN A 145 -20.38 32.43 -8.26
N GLY A 146 -19.69 31.38 -7.78
CA GLY A 146 -18.38 31.53 -7.14
C GLY A 146 -18.47 32.04 -5.72
N GLY A 147 -17.34 32.50 -5.16
CA GLY A 147 -17.29 32.99 -3.80
C GLY A 147 -15.86 33.11 -3.27
N THR A 148 -15.75 33.45 -1.99
CA THR A 148 -14.45 33.55 -1.30
C THR A 148 -14.28 32.40 -0.32
N PHE A 149 -13.22 31.63 -0.48
CA PHE A 149 -12.94 30.44 0.32
C PHE A 149 -11.55 30.52 0.96
N THR A 150 -11.38 29.98 2.17
CA THR A 150 -10.05 29.82 2.74
C THR A 150 -9.32 28.62 2.08
N ILE A 151 -8.00 28.63 2.06
CA ILE A 151 -7.21 27.48 1.59
C ILE A 151 -7.57 26.22 2.40
N GLU A 152 -7.80 26.36 3.71
CA GLU A 152 -8.32 25.29 4.56
C GLU A 152 -9.58 24.63 3.97
N ARG A 153 -10.58 25.46 3.62
CA ARG A 153 -11.84 24.98 3.06
C ARG A 153 -11.66 24.35 1.68
N LEU A 154 -10.77 24.88 0.85
CA LEU A 154 -10.45 24.32 -0.46
C LEU A 154 -9.79 22.93 -0.33
N ILE A 155 -8.87 22.75 0.63
CA ILE A 155 -8.28 21.43 0.89
C ILE A 155 -9.35 20.44 1.37
N GLN A 156 -10.28 20.84 2.25
CA GLN A 156 -11.39 19.99 2.69
C GLN A 156 -12.27 19.58 1.52
N TYR A 157 -12.68 20.50 0.65
CA TYR A 157 -13.44 20.18 -0.56
C TYR A 157 -12.68 19.20 -1.46
N SER A 158 -11.41 19.49 -1.76
CA SER A 158 -10.60 18.68 -2.66
C SER A 158 -10.35 17.26 -2.11
N VAL A 159 -10.00 17.12 -0.83
CA VAL A 159 -9.63 15.83 -0.24
C VAL A 159 -10.85 15.06 0.23
N SER A 160 -11.70 15.65 1.12
CA SER A 160 -12.80 14.94 1.75
C SER A 160 -13.99 14.72 0.80
N HIS A 161 -14.31 15.72 -0.02
CA HIS A 161 -15.44 15.66 -0.96
C HIS A 161 -15.02 15.35 -2.40
N SER A 162 -13.71 15.25 -2.65
CA SER A 162 -13.15 14.99 -3.99
C SER A 162 -13.50 16.04 -5.05
N ASP A 163 -13.67 17.29 -4.65
CA ASP A 163 -14.08 18.41 -5.49
C ASP A 163 -13.02 18.73 -6.55
N ASN A 164 -13.48 18.87 -7.80
CA ASN A 164 -12.58 19.11 -8.94
C ASN A 164 -12.21 20.59 -9.08
N THR A 165 -13.16 21.52 -8.85
CA THR A 165 -12.89 22.96 -8.89
C THR A 165 -11.86 23.34 -7.80
N ALA A 166 -12.08 22.91 -6.57
CA ALA A 166 -11.14 23.16 -5.47
C ALA A 166 -9.74 22.56 -5.76
N CYS A 167 -9.70 21.39 -6.40
CA CYS A 167 -8.45 20.76 -6.82
C CYS A 167 -7.64 21.66 -7.76
N ASP A 168 -8.27 22.16 -8.83
CA ASP A 168 -7.60 22.94 -9.85
C ASP A 168 -7.18 24.33 -9.33
N VAL A 169 -8.00 24.92 -8.45
CA VAL A 169 -7.63 26.15 -7.72
C VAL A 169 -6.37 25.90 -6.85
N LEU A 170 -6.31 24.81 -6.10
CA LEU A 170 -5.15 24.49 -5.26
C LEU A 170 -3.87 24.28 -6.08
N ILE A 171 -3.95 23.60 -7.23
CA ILE A 171 -2.81 23.45 -8.15
C ILE A 171 -2.33 24.83 -8.61
N ARG A 172 -3.25 25.70 -9.03
CA ARG A 172 -2.92 27.05 -9.51
C ARG A 172 -2.20 27.89 -8.44
N LEU A 173 -2.56 27.74 -7.17
CA LEU A 173 -1.92 28.47 -6.06
C LEU A 173 -0.45 28.11 -5.88
N ILE A 174 -0.05 26.90 -6.18
CA ILE A 174 1.33 26.41 -6.03
C ILE A 174 2.08 26.26 -7.36
N GLY A 175 1.42 26.60 -8.48
CA GLY A 175 2.00 26.62 -9.82
C GLY A 175 1.30 25.69 -10.81
N THR A 176 1.80 24.48 -11.00
CA THR A 176 1.34 23.53 -12.02
C THR A 176 1.24 22.10 -11.47
N PRO A 177 0.57 21.18 -12.18
CA PRO A 177 0.61 19.76 -11.82
C PRO A 177 2.04 19.22 -11.65
N LYS A 178 2.98 19.71 -12.48
CA LYS A 178 4.40 19.33 -12.39
C LYS A 178 5.05 19.74 -11.06
N THR A 179 4.65 20.85 -10.47
CA THR A 179 5.12 21.30 -9.14
C THR A 179 4.78 20.25 -8.07
N VAL A 180 3.55 19.67 -8.14
CA VAL A 180 3.12 18.61 -7.22
C VAL A 180 3.96 17.36 -7.42
N GLU A 181 4.16 16.92 -8.68
CA GLU A 181 4.99 15.75 -9.02
C GLU A 181 6.41 15.91 -8.45
N GLU A 182 7.04 17.08 -8.69
CA GLU A 182 8.39 17.36 -8.23
C GLU A 182 8.51 17.35 -6.70
N TYR A 183 7.50 17.90 -6.00
CA TYR A 183 7.45 17.85 -4.54
C TYR A 183 7.46 16.40 -4.03
N ILE A 184 6.62 15.54 -4.61
CA ILE A 184 6.55 14.13 -4.23
C ILE A 184 7.86 13.39 -4.58
N LYS A 185 8.44 13.64 -5.75
CA LYS A 185 9.71 13.03 -6.15
C LYS A 185 10.88 13.48 -5.26
N LYS A 186 10.92 14.73 -4.83
CA LYS A 186 11.91 15.22 -3.85
C LYS A 186 11.82 14.54 -2.49
N SER A 187 10.65 14.01 -2.12
CA SER A 187 10.49 13.20 -0.91
C SER A 187 10.88 11.73 -1.08
N GLY A 188 11.42 11.35 -2.25
CA GLY A 188 11.93 10.01 -2.53
C GLY A 188 10.97 9.08 -3.25
N ILE A 189 9.76 9.52 -3.61
CA ILE A 189 8.75 8.72 -4.32
C ILE A 189 8.84 9.03 -5.83
N ASN A 190 9.41 8.10 -6.61
CA ASN A 190 9.71 8.34 -8.03
C ASN A 190 8.65 7.76 -9.00
N ASP A 191 7.91 6.73 -8.59
CA ASP A 191 6.92 6.06 -9.45
C ASP A 191 5.58 6.78 -9.42
N ILE A 192 5.59 8.04 -9.81
CA ILE A 192 4.45 8.93 -9.91
C ILE A 192 4.63 9.90 -11.07
N GLN A 193 3.54 10.21 -11.75
CA GLN A 193 3.46 11.27 -12.76
C GLN A 193 2.16 12.04 -12.58
N ILE A 194 2.27 13.38 -12.58
CA ILE A 194 1.13 14.29 -12.50
C ILE A 194 1.30 15.34 -13.61
N THR A 195 0.67 15.06 -14.75
CA THR A 195 0.79 15.85 -15.99
C THR A 195 -0.32 16.89 -16.09
N PHE A 196 -1.52 16.54 -15.67
CA PHE A 196 -2.75 17.31 -15.89
C PHE A 196 -3.43 17.70 -14.58
N ASN A 197 -4.13 18.84 -14.59
CA ASN A 197 -5.15 19.18 -13.60
C ASN A 197 -6.46 18.41 -13.91
N GLU A 198 -7.55 18.62 -13.16
CA GLU A 198 -8.81 17.89 -13.37
C GLU A 198 -9.45 18.21 -14.71
N GLU A 199 -9.50 19.49 -15.09
CA GLU A 199 -10.05 19.91 -16.38
C GLU A 199 -9.33 19.24 -17.55
N GLN A 200 -8.00 19.29 -17.58
CA GLN A 200 -7.19 18.71 -18.64
C GLN A 200 -7.25 17.19 -18.65
N MET A 201 -7.29 16.56 -17.48
CA MET A 201 -7.34 15.11 -17.35
C MET A 201 -8.64 14.55 -17.91
N GLN A 202 -9.78 15.23 -17.70
CA GLN A 202 -11.08 14.76 -18.15
C GLN A 202 -11.42 15.19 -19.60
N ALA A 203 -10.64 16.10 -20.20
CA ALA A 203 -10.85 16.58 -21.56
C ALA A 203 -10.79 15.46 -22.63
N LYS A 204 -10.02 14.40 -22.39
CA LYS A 204 -9.91 13.23 -23.29
C LYS A 204 -9.69 11.96 -22.48
N TRP A 205 -10.25 10.85 -22.95
CA TRP A 205 -10.09 9.54 -22.30
C TRP A 205 -8.63 9.17 -22.05
N ASP A 206 -7.74 9.36 -23.02
CA ASP A 206 -6.33 9.01 -22.92
C ASP A 206 -5.56 9.86 -21.89
N ASN A 207 -6.04 11.08 -21.61
CA ASN A 207 -5.43 11.95 -20.60
C ASN A 207 -5.53 11.36 -19.18
N MET A 208 -6.57 10.56 -18.92
CA MET A 208 -6.79 9.91 -17.63
C MET A 208 -5.61 9.01 -17.21
N PHE A 209 -4.88 8.45 -18.18
CA PHE A 209 -3.73 7.57 -17.95
C PHE A 209 -2.41 8.32 -17.79
N GLN A 210 -2.39 9.65 -17.99
CA GLN A 210 -1.17 10.46 -17.86
C GLN A 210 -0.88 10.87 -16.41
N ASN A 211 -1.91 10.88 -15.55
CA ASN A 211 -1.73 11.02 -14.10
C ASN A 211 -1.73 9.62 -13.49
N TRP A 212 -0.55 9.06 -13.25
CA TRP A 212 -0.41 7.68 -12.78
C TRP A 212 0.52 7.55 -11.58
N THR A 213 0.33 6.48 -10.83
CA THR A 213 1.25 6.01 -9.80
C THR A 213 1.28 4.47 -9.80
N THR A 214 2.17 3.89 -8.99
CA THR A 214 2.14 2.46 -8.71
C THR A 214 1.53 2.21 -7.33
N PRO A 215 0.91 1.04 -7.07
CA PRO A 215 0.38 0.70 -5.75
C PRO A 215 1.42 0.84 -4.64
N LYS A 216 2.66 0.41 -4.89
CA LYS A 216 3.77 0.55 -3.94
C LYS A 216 4.10 2.01 -3.65
N ALA A 217 4.21 2.85 -4.69
CA ALA A 217 4.50 4.27 -4.52
C ALA A 217 3.39 4.99 -3.73
N ALA A 218 2.12 4.67 -4.00
CA ALA A 218 0.99 5.20 -3.24
C ALA A 218 1.06 4.81 -1.76
N SER A 219 1.35 3.53 -1.44
CA SER A 219 1.52 3.08 -0.06
C SER A 219 2.76 3.68 0.61
N GLN A 220 3.84 3.90 -0.13
CA GLN A 220 5.03 4.58 0.38
C GLN A 220 4.75 6.05 0.70
N THR A 221 3.96 6.75 -0.16
CA THR A 221 3.56 8.15 0.10
C THR A 221 2.69 8.24 1.36
N LEU A 222 1.71 7.33 1.53
CA LEU A 222 0.91 7.24 2.75
C LEU A 222 1.80 7.01 3.98
N LYS A 223 2.74 6.06 3.91
CA LYS A 223 3.66 5.75 5.00
C LYS A 223 4.53 6.94 5.37
N LEU A 224 5.17 7.55 4.36
CA LEU A 224 6.06 8.69 4.55
C LEU A 224 5.34 9.87 5.22
N SER A 225 4.13 10.20 4.73
CA SER A 225 3.35 11.32 5.26
C SER A 225 2.75 11.02 6.64
N TYR A 226 2.39 9.76 6.93
CA TYR A 226 1.85 9.38 8.23
C TYR A 226 2.91 9.25 9.33
N GLU A 227 4.04 8.61 9.03
CA GLU A 227 5.14 8.52 9.99
C GLU A 227 5.81 9.87 10.23
N ASN A 228 5.76 10.76 9.26
CA ASN A 228 6.30 12.12 9.28
C ASN A 228 7.74 12.24 9.87
N LYS A 229 8.53 11.16 9.79
CA LYS A 229 9.87 11.07 10.38
C LYS A 229 10.86 12.07 9.80
N SER A 230 10.65 12.44 8.54
CA SER A 230 11.45 13.46 7.83
C SER A 230 10.93 14.89 8.04
N HIS A 231 9.97 15.09 8.95
CA HIS A 231 9.28 16.36 9.15
C HIS A 231 8.71 16.93 7.84
N LEU A 232 8.08 16.04 7.04
CA LEU A 232 7.45 16.40 5.76
C LEU A 232 6.41 17.53 5.94
N LEU A 233 5.70 17.51 7.07
CA LEU A 233 4.73 18.52 7.48
C LEU A 233 5.01 18.94 8.93
N SER A 234 4.71 20.21 9.25
CA SER A 234 4.62 20.69 10.63
C SER A 234 3.51 19.94 11.37
N LYS A 235 3.53 19.99 12.71
CA LYS A 235 2.50 19.32 13.51
C LYS A 235 1.08 19.83 13.16
N SER A 236 0.89 21.11 12.97
CA SER A 236 -0.42 21.71 12.63
C SER A 236 -0.91 21.23 11.25
N SER A 237 -0.06 21.26 10.24
CA SER A 237 -0.38 20.77 8.90
C SER A 237 -0.62 19.27 8.87
N TYR A 238 0.14 18.50 9.65
CA TYR A 238 -0.03 17.07 9.83
C TYR A 238 -1.40 16.73 10.45
N ASP A 239 -1.74 17.34 11.56
CA ASP A 239 -3.01 17.10 12.25
C ASP A 239 -4.20 17.44 11.35
N PHE A 240 -4.14 18.60 10.68
CA PHE A 240 -5.15 19.05 9.73
C PHE A 240 -5.28 18.07 8.54
N PHE A 241 -4.17 17.68 7.92
CA PHE A 241 -4.16 16.77 6.78
C PHE A 241 -4.82 15.43 7.09
N TRP A 242 -4.42 14.80 8.19
CA TRP A 242 -4.94 13.48 8.54
C TRP A 242 -6.39 13.54 9.04
N ASN A 243 -6.80 14.60 9.74
CA ASN A 243 -8.21 14.79 10.10
C ASN A 243 -9.07 14.94 8.84
N THR A 244 -8.64 15.76 7.87
CA THR A 244 -9.34 15.91 6.58
C THR A 244 -9.48 14.58 5.82
N ASN A 245 -8.44 13.72 5.83
CA ASN A 245 -8.52 12.40 5.20
C ASN A 245 -9.44 11.41 5.95
N LYS A 246 -9.58 11.52 7.28
CA LYS A 246 -10.54 10.72 8.07
C LYS A 246 -11.99 11.11 7.78
N GLU A 247 -12.23 12.36 7.43
CA GLU A 247 -13.54 12.93 7.12
C GLU A 247 -13.97 12.69 5.66
N THR A 248 -13.23 11.91 4.88
CA THR A 248 -13.58 11.60 3.49
C THR A 248 -14.97 11.02 3.38
N THR A 249 -15.81 11.65 2.55
CA THR A 249 -17.23 11.30 2.34
C THR A 249 -17.46 10.36 1.17
N THR A 250 -16.50 10.27 0.24
CA THR A 250 -16.58 9.45 -0.96
C THR A 250 -16.14 8.00 -0.71
N GLY A 251 -16.64 7.04 -1.53
CA GLY A 251 -16.20 5.64 -1.51
C GLY A 251 -16.56 4.89 -0.22
N LYS A 252 -17.74 5.14 0.34
CA LYS A 252 -18.25 4.46 1.55
C LYS A 252 -18.27 2.93 1.41
N ASN A 253 -18.46 2.41 0.19
CA ASN A 253 -18.52 0.98 -0.12
C ASN A 253 -17.13 0.38 -0.49
N ARG A 254 -16.03 1.18 -0.47
CA ARG A 254 -14.67 0.73 -0.80
C ARG A 254 -13.95 0.25 0.46
N ILE A 255 -12.80 0.80 0.84
CA ILE A 255 -12.05 0.34 2.02
C ILE A 255 -12.94 0.22 3.26
N ARG A 256 -13.86 1.16 3.50
CA ARG A 256 -14.78 1.13 4.64
C ARG A 256 -15.90 0.09 4.51
N GLY A 257 -16.23 -0.34 3.30
CA GLY A 257 -17.50 -0.98 2.96
C GLY A 257 -17.85 -2.25 3.73
N GLN A 258 -16.84 -3.00 4.18
CA GLN A 258 -17.05 -4.25 4.94
C GLN A 258 -16.28 -4.28 6.27
N LEU A 259 -15.66 -3.18 6.67
CA LEU A 259 -14.99 -3.10 7.96
C LEU A 259 -16.04 -2.97 9.09
N PRO A 260 -15.70 -3.41 10.32
CA PRO A 260 -16.58 -3.23 11.47
C PRO A 260 -16.97 -1.77 11.66
N GLU A 261 -18.20 -1.54 12.12
CA GLU A 261 -18.69 -0.21 12.44
C GLU A 261 -17.75 0.50 13.42
N GLY A 262 -17.54 1.80 13.22
CA GLY A 262 -16.62 2.59 14.02
C GLY A 262 -15.14 2.47 13.65
N THR A 263 -14.77 1.59 12.70
CA THR A 263 -13.38 1.53 12.20
C THR A 263 -12.96 2.85 11.58
N ILE A 264 -11.91 3.47 12.12
CA ILE A 264 -11.36 4.73 11.60
C ILE A 264 -10.54 4.43 10.36
N VAL A 265 -10.83 5.15 9.28
CA VAL A 265 -10.11 5.05 8.00
C VAL A 265 -9.81 6.46 7.49
N ALA A 266 -8.53 6.78 7.32
CA ALA A 266 -8.10 7.99 6.62
C ALA A 266 -7.76 7.61 5.17
N HIS A 267 -8.52 8.13 4.19
CA HIS A 267 -8.40 7.64 2.82
C HIS A 267 -8.71 8.67 1.73
N LYS A 268 -8.26 8.39 0.52
CA LYS A 268 -8.61 9.13 -0.70
C LYS A 268 -9.06 8.17 -1.80
N THR A 269 -10.13 8.52 -2.50
CA THR A 269 -10.71 7.74 -3.61
C THR A 269 -10.36 8.35 -4.97
N GLY A 270 -10.48 7.55 -6.03
CA GLY A 270 -10.46 7.97 -7.42
C GLY A 270 -11.46 7.18 -8.25
N TRP A 271 -12.06 7.82 -9.26
CA TRP A 271 -12.99 7.18 -10.20
C TRP A 271 -12.97 7.93 -11.54
N SER A 272 -12.98 7.15 -12.64
CA SER A 272 -12.92 7.67 -14.01
C SER A 272 -14.27 7.78 -14.72
N GLY A 273 -15.32 7.16 -14.16
CA GLY A 273 -16.47 6.76 -14.97
C GLY A 273 -16.13 5.57 -15.87
N THR A 274 -17.12 5.16 -16.67
CA THR A 274 -17.00 4.06 -17.64
C THR A 274 -17.13 4.60 -19.06
N ASN A 275 -16.21 4.23 -19.94
CA ASN A 275 -16.27 4.57 -21.35
C ASN A 275 -17.49 3.94 -22.00
N LYS A 276 -18.37 4.76 -22.57
CA LYS A 276 -19.66 4.32 -23.12
C LYS A 276 -19.51 3.47 -24.40
N GLU A 277 -18.41 3.62 -25.14
CA GLU A 277 -18.16 2.89 -26.39
C GLU A 277 -17.58 1.51 -26.13
N THR A 278 -16.66 1.42 -25.16
CA THR A 278 -15.90 0.17 -24.89
C THR A 278 -16.44 -0.60 -23.70
N GLY A 279 -17.24 0.02 -22.82
CA GLY A 279 -17.67 -0.54 -21.55
C GLY A 279 -16.55 -0.65 -20.52
N ILE A 280 -15.39 -0.02 -20.77
CA ILE A 280 -14.22 -0.11 -19.89
C ILE A 280 -14.25 1.02 -18.86
N THR A 281 -14.06 0.67 -17.59
CA THR A 281 -13.76 1.60 -16.49
C THR A 281 -12.26 1.72 -16.35
N ALA A 282 -11.71 2.93 -16.55
CA ALA A 282 -10.26 3.15 -16.47
C ALA A 282 -9.74 3.08 -15.03
N ALA A 283 -10.52 3.51 -14.05
CA ALA A 283 -10.12 3.51 -12.65
C ALA A 283 -11.28 3.48 -11.66
N VAL A 284 -11.20 2.59 -10.67
CA VAL A 284 -11.87 2.68 -9.36
C VAL A 284 -10.81 2.42 -8.30
N ASN A 285 -10.42 3.46 -7.57
CA ASN A 285 -9.26 3.42 -6.69
C ASN A 285 -9.62 3.80 -5.27
N ASN A 286 -8.86 3.27 -4.31
CA ASN A 286 -8.84 3.78 -2.95
C ASN A 286 -7.48 3.52 -2.30
N ILE A 287 -6.89 4.55 -1.75
CA ILE A 287 -5.68 4.46 -0.92
C ILE A 287 -5.98 4.98 0.48
N GLY A 288 -5.40 4.39 1.51
CA GLY A 288 -5.66 4.85 2.87
C GLY A 288 -4.94 4.09 3.97
N ILE A 289 -5.19 4.55 5.18
CA ILE A 289 -4.73 3.95 6.43
C ILE A 289 -5.96 3.49 7.20
N VAL A 290 -5.95 2.24 7.62
CA VAL A 290 -6.97 1.63 8.47
C VAL A 290 -6.40 1.46 9.85
N PHE A 291 -7.07 2.01 10.86
CA PHE A 291 -6.68 1.92 12.26
C PHE A 291 -7.32 0.71 12.92
N LEU A 292 -6.53 -0.07 13.63
CA LEU A 292 -6.97 -1.30 14.30
C LEU A 292 -7.34 -1.04 15.76
N PRO A 293 -8.20 -1.89 16.37
CA PRO A 293 -8.63 -1.71 17.78
C PRO A 293 -7.49 -1.71 18.79
N ASN A 294 -6.37 -2.39 18.49
CA ASN A 294 -5.19 -2.46 19.35
C ASN A 294 -4.25 -1.23 19.24
N GLY A 295 -4.65 -0.18 18.50
CA GLY A 295 -3.87 1.03 18.28
C GLY A 295 -2.83 0.91 17.16
N GLU A 296 -2.70 -0.26 16.52
CA GLU A 296 -1.89 -0.41 15.31
C GLU A 296 -2.65 0.05 14.06
N TYR A 297 -2.00 0.01 12.91
CA TYR A 297 -2.61 0.35 11.63
C TYR A 297 -1.99 -0.47 10.49
N PHE A 298 -2.71 -0.55 9.39
CA PHE A 298 -2.13 -0.94 8.11
C PHE A 298 -2.45 0.10 7.02
N ILE A 299 -1.56 0.19 6.06
CA ILE A 299 -1.69 1.00 4.87
C ILE A 299 -2.17 0.09 3.75
N LEU A 300 -3.16 0.54 2.99
CA LEU A 300 -3.73 -0.19 1.87
C LEU A 300 -3.88 0.76 0.66
N SER A 301 -3.35 0.33 -0.48
CA SER A 301 -3.57 0.97 -1.76
C SER A 301 -4.13 -0.05 -2.74
N VAL A 302 -5.35 0.18 -3.24
CA VAL A 302 -6.01 -0.66 -4.24
C VAL A 302 -6.39 0.18 -5.44
N PHE A 303 -5.96 -0.29 -6.60
CA PHE A 303 -6.27 0.31 -7.91
C PHE A 303 -6.93 -0.76 -8.78
N VAL A 304 -8.17 -0.50 -9.21
CA VAL A 304 -8.90 -1.33 -10.16
C VAL A 304 -8.94 -0.58 -11.48
N SER A 305 -8.38 -1.16 -12.54
CA SER A 305 -8.23 -0.52 -13.84
C SER A 305 -8.61 -1.48 -14.97
N GLU A 306 -8.84 -0.93 -16.15
CA GLU A 306 -9.21 -1.69 -17.36
C GLU A 306 -10.37 -2.67 -17.06
N SER A 307 -11.28 -2.27 -16.18
CA SER A 307 -12.35 -3.14 -15.68
C SER A 307 -13.55 -3.16 -16.62
N LYS A 308 -14.10 -4.37 -16.84
CA LYS A 308 -15.40 -4.61 -17.47
C LYS A 308 -16.48 -4.97 -16.46
N GLU A 309 -16.13 -4.96 -15.18
CA GLU A 309 -17.10 -5.14 -14.11
C GLU A 309 -17.96 -3.88 -13.93
N ASP A 310 -19.15 -4.04 -13.37
CA ASP A 310 -19.97 -2.91 -12.96
C ASP A 310 -19.33 -2.12 -11.79
N PHE A 311 -19.89 -0.95 -11.49
CA PHE A 311 -19.33 -0.07 -10.47
C PHE A 311 -19.37 -0.70 -9.07
N ASP A 312 -20.47 -1.37 -8.71
CA ASP A 312 -20.63 -1.99 -7.40
C ASP A 312 -19.65 -3.17 -7.21
N THR A 313 -19.42 -3.96 -8.25
CA THR A 313 -18.41 -5.03 -8.26
C THR A 313 -16.99 -4.45 -8.09
N ASN A 314 -16.68 -3.34 -8.77
CA ASN A 314 -15.40 -2.68 -8.62
C ASN A 314 -15.19 -2.14 -7.19
N GLU A 315 -16.22 -1.54 -6.57
CA GLU A 315 -16.14 -1.11 -5.17
C GLU A 315 -16.00 -2.31 -4.22
N LYS A 316 -16.73 -3.40 -4.51
CA LYS A 316 -16.68 -4.64 -3.72
C LYS A 316 -15.31 -5.31 -3.75
N ILE A 317 -14.59 -5.31 -4.87
CA ILE A 317 -13.20 -5.79 -4.95
C ILE A 317 -12.34 -5.09 -3.89
N ILE A 318 -12.44 -3.77 -3.81
CA ILE A 318 -11.68 -2.98 -2.83
C ILE A 318 -12.10 -3.32 -1.39
N ALA A 319 -13.40 -3.45 -1.14
CA ALA A 319 -13.95 -3.78 0.17
C ALA A 319 -13.53 -5.18 0.64
N ASP A 320 -13.59 -6.19 -0.25
CA ASP A 320 -13.20 -7.57 0.05
C ASP A 320 -11.69 -7.66 0.40
N ILE A 321 -10.84 -6.95 -0.35
CA ILE A 321 -9.40 -6.88 -0.07
C ILE A 321 -9.14 -6.18 1.27
N ALA A 322 -9.83 -5.08 1.55
CA ALA A 322 -9.72 -4.37 2.82
C ALA A 322 -10.16 -5.23 3.99
N LYS A 323 -11.28 -5.97 3.85
CA LYS A 323 -11.77 -6.89 4.87
C LYS A 323 -10.81 -8.04 5.12
N ALA A 324 -10.31 -8.68 4.06
CA ALA A 324 -9.32 -9.75 4.19
C ALA A 324 -8.04 -9.28 4.90
N THR A 325 -7.61 -8.05 4.60
CA THR A 325 -6.44 -7.44 5.25
C THR A 325 -6.72 -7.12 6.72
N TYR A 326 -7.89 -6.57 7.03
CA TYR A 326 -8.32 -6.27 8.40
C TYR A 326 -8.38 -7.55 9.24
N ASP A 327 -9.04 -8.60 8.73
CA ASP A 327 -9.17 -9.89 9.42
C ASP A 327 -7.79 -10.52 9.67
N PHE A 328 -6.89 -10.45 8.71
CA PHE A 328 -5.52 -10.95 8.86
C PHE A 328 -4.81 -10.28 10.04
N TYR A 329 -4.85 -8.94 10.15
CA TYR A 329 -4.15 -8.23 11.22
C TYR A 329 -4.85 -8.29 12.58
N THR A 330 -6.16 -8.53 12.62
CA THR A 330 -6.90 -8.65 13.88
C THR A 330 -6.88 -10.09 14.44
N THR A 331 -6.99 -11.11 13.59
CA THR A 331 -7.04 -12.53 14.02
C THR A 331 -5.67 -13.03 14.47
N GLU A 332 -4.59 -12.67 13.76
CA GLU A 332 -3.25 -13.15 14.09
C GLU A 332 -2.67 -12.62 15.40
N LYS A 333 -3.23 -11.53 15.94
CA LYS A 333 -2.75 -10.88 17.17
C LYS A 333 -3.68 -11.07 18.36
N GLY A 334 -4.75 -11.86 18.22
CA GLY A 334 -5.67 -12.18 19.31
C GLY A 334 -6.45 -10.96 19.85
N VAL A 335 -6.84 -10.03 18.96
CA VAL A 335 -7.70 -8.87 19.28
C VAL A 335 -9.16 -9.26 19.13
#